data_cefd98ae69044e655787903aef132845
#
_entry.id   cefd98ae69044e655787903aef132845
#
_cell.length_a   1.000
_cell.length_b   1.000
_cell.length_c   1.000
_cell.angle_alpha   90.00
_cell.angle_beta   90.00
_cell.angle_gamma   90.00
#
_symmetry.space_group_name_H-M   'P 1'
#
loop_
_entity.id
_entity.type
_entity.pdbx_description
1 polymer ?
#
loop_
_entity_poly.entity_id
_entity_poly.type
_entity_poly.pdbx_seq_one_letter_code
_entity_poly.pdbx_strand_id
1 'polypeptide(L)'
;MRARICLLLLTPAAVAMAPDALADTTILTVGAAGQYPTINAAVAAADADTNPSNYYDIQVMPGTYINDFPYVTRPMTIEVDPLHAGERVTLKATKDLPNEKGIILTTASLTVNGLTFTGAKISDALGGNGAGIRDQITSTGASLMVQNSTFTGNQEGILTGDNSDEVITIVNSKFINNGNPNISYFQHGLYVNFAYSLTVTDSLFCRQLIGHDIKSRAQITMVENTQLYDGAANSALGCGAGSTSLAIDVPNGGAATISGNQIVQGSTTQNYKMVDYGEEGLMYSNNNFLVSGNSFTSTGTPNATAVYDPDCVPVLLQNNSFSGITTIVNPTACAVDQ
;
A
#
# COMPACT_ATOMS: atom_id res chain seq x y z
N MET A 1 -24.77 -16.64 -39.20
CA MET A 1 -23.81 -15.51 -39.25
C MET A 1 -23.15 -15.45 -37.89
N ARG A 2 -21.88 -15.83 -37.78
CA ARG A 2 -21.13 -15.75 -36.51
C ARG A 2 -20.43 -14.40 -36.47
N ALA A 3 -20.87 -13.50 -35.64
CA ALA A 3 -20.17 -12.24 -35.40
C ALA A 3 -18.85 -12.54 -34.63
N ARG A 4 -17.73 -12.23 -35.28
CA ARG A 4 -16.42 -12.20 -34.58
C ARG A 4 -16.30 -10.88 -33.83
N ILE A 5 -16.40 -10.94 -32.53
CA ILE A 5 -16.04 -9.83 -31.66
C ILE A 5 -14.52 -9.74 -31.65
N CYS A 6 -13.98 -8.66 -32.21
CA CYS A 6 -12.56 -8.36 -32.15
C CYS A 6 -12.28 -7.73 -30.80
N LEU A 7 -11.74 -8.50 -29.86
CA LEU A 7 -11.31 -8.01 -28.57
C LEU A 7 -9.98 -7.26 -28.76
N LEU A 8 -9.99 -5.94 -28.65
CA LEU A 8 -8.77 -5.17 -28.55
C LEU A 8 -8.19 -5.42 -27.15
N LEU A 9 -7.17 -6.25 -27.07
CA LEU A 9 -6.29 -6.32 -25.91
C LEU A 9 -5.54 -4.98 -25.79
N LEU A 10 -6.03 -4.08 -24.94
CA LEU A 10 -5.26 -2.96 -24.46
C LEU A 10 -4.23 -3.54 -23.48
N THR A 11 -3.02 -3.79 -23.97
CA THR A 11 -1.86 -3.94 -23.08
C THR A 11 -1.72 -2.63 -22.33
N PRO A 12 -1.63 -2.64 -21.00
CA PRO A 12 -1.26 -1.44 -20.27
C PRO A 12 0.14 -1.06 -20.75
N ALA A 13 0.23 0.03 -21.51
CA ALA A 13 1.51 0.67 -21.70
C ALA A 13 1.95 1.14 -20.33
N ALA A 14 2.97 0.52 -19.77
CA ALA A 14 3.73 1.11 -18.70
C ALA A 14 4.17 2.48 -19.24
N VAL A 15 3.49 3.52 -18.81
CA VAL A 15 3.95 4.88 -19.01
C VAL A 15 5.17 5.00 -18.11
N ALA A 16 6.33 4.60 -18.64
CA ALA A 16 7.58 5.09 -18.12
C ALA A 16 7.51 6.60 -18.33
N MET A 17 7.14 7.33 -17.28
CA MET A 17 7.38 8.76 -17.25
C MET A 17 8.88 8.93 -17.39
N ALA A 18 9.34 9.34 -18.59
CA ALA A 18 10.70 9.81 -18.73
C ALA A 18 10.86 10.91 -17.69
N PRO A 19 11.93 10.89 -16.89
CA PRO A 19 12.20 12.01 -16.02
C PRO A 19 12.31 13.24 -16.94
N ASP A 20 11.46 14.24 -16.69
CA ASP A 20 11.72 15.58 -17.21
C ASP A 20 13.16 15.92 -16.88
N ALA A 21 13.88 16.58 -17.82
CA ALA A 21 15.27 16.91 -17.67
C ALA A 21 15.49 17.49 -16.26
N LEU A 22 16.06 16.67 -15.38
CA LEU A 22 16.18 16.95 -13.96
C LEU A 22 16.83 18.31 -13.77
N ALA A 23 16.12 19.26 -13.22
CA ALA A 23 16.73 20.33 -12.46
C ALA A 23 17.78 19.70 -11.54
N ASP A 24 18.91 20.36 -11.32
CA ASP A 24 20.04 19.80 -10.59
C ASP A 24 19.58 19.16 -9.28
N THR A 25 19.68 17.83 -9.19
CA THR A 25 19.31 17.10 -7.97
C THR A 25 20.36 17.38 -6.91
N THR A 26 19.95 17.96 -5.81
CA THR A 26 20.81 18.21 -4.65
C THR A 26 20.78 17.02 -3.70
N ILE A 27 21.92 16.40 -3.46
CA ILE A 27 22.06 15.31 -2.50
C ILE A 27 22.30 15.87 -1.11
N LEU A 28 21.49 15.44 -0.13
CA LEU A 28 21.68 15.71 1.30
C LEU A 28 21.92 14.38 2.03
N THR A 29 23.06 14.25 2.71
CA THR A 29 23.43 13.03 3.42
C THR A 29 23.06 13.11 4.90
N VAL A 30 22.47 12.01 5.43
CA VAL A 30 21.99 11.93 6.81
C VAL A 30 22.69 10.80 7.54
N GLY A 31 23.13 11.06 8.76
CA GLY A 31 23.76 10.09 9.66
C GLY A 31 24.96 10.66 10.39
N ALA A 32 25.67 9.80 11.14
CA ALA A 32 26.79 10.24 11.98
C ALA A 32 27.94 10.89 11.19
N ALA A 33 28.15 10.50 9.96
CA ALA A 33 29.14 11.10 9.05
C ALA A 33 28.49 11.94 7.93
N GLY A 34 27.17 12.10 7.95
CA GLY A 34 26.42 12.89 6.98
C GLY A 34 26.44 14.39 7.28
N GLN A 35 25.90 15.15 6.33
CA GLN A 35 25.70 16.60 6.48
C GLN A 35 24.71 16.94 7.57
N TYR A 36 23.72 16.07 7.81
CA TYR A 36 22.65 16.25 8.79
C TYR A 36 22.59 15.06 9.77
N PRO A 37 22.35 15.32 11.04
CA PRO A 37 22.26 14.24 12.04
C PRO A 37 20.94 13.46 11.99
N THR A 38 19.88 14.05 11.42
CA THR A 38 18.53 13.49 11.35
C THR A 38 17.89 13.72 9.98
N ILE A 39 16.96 12.86 9.60
CA ILE A 39 16.19 12.99 8.36
C ILE A 39 15.36 14.27 8.38
N ASN A 40 14.71 14.56 9.54
CA ASN A 40 13.93 15.78 9.69
C ASN A 40 14.77 17.05 9.49
N ALA A 41 16.04 17.08 9.92
CA ALA A 41 16.90 18.22 9.69
C ALA A 41 17.26 18.42 8.21
N ALA A 42 17.50 17.32 7.48
CA ALA A 42 17.75 17.36 6.03
C ALA A 42 16.50 17.79 5.25
N VAL A 43 15.34 17.24 5.58
CA VAL A 43 14.03 17.62 5.01
C VAL A 43 13.76 19.10 5.24
N ALA A 44 13.92 19.59 6.47
CA ALA A 44 13.72 21.00 6.80
C ALA A 44 14.67 21.92 6.02
N ALA A 45 15.90 21.50 5.77
CA ALA A 45 16.85 22.26 4.94
C ALA A 45 16.43 22.29 3.48
N ALA A 46 15.95 21.17 2.93
CA ALA A 46 15.38 21.10 1.59
C ALA A 46 14.13 21.99 1.47
N ASP A 47 13.19 21.89 2.41
CA ASP A 47 11.94 22.67 2.42
C ASP A 47 12.17 24.18 2.56
N ALA A 48 13.29 24.59 3.18
CA ALA A 48 13.66 26.00 3.32
C ALA A 48 14.16 26.64 2.01
N ASP A 49 14.49 25.86 0.98
CA ASP A 49 14.87 26.39 -0.31
C ASP A 49 13.67 27.01 -1.02
N THR A 50 13.85 28.26 -1.43
CA THR A 50 12.79 29.04 -2.10
C THR A 50 12.67 28.76 -3.60
N ASN A 51 13.63 28.05 -4.20
CA ASN A 51 13.56 27.67 -5.61
C ASN A 51 12.69 26.40 -5.79
N PRO A 52 11.49 26.50 -6.36
CA PRO A 52 10.59 25.35 -6.50
C PRO A 52 11.09 24.31 -7.52
N SER A 53 12.05 24.67 -8.38
CA SER A 53 12.60 23.77 -9.40
C SER A 53 13.70 22.87 -8.86
N ASN A 54 14.25 23.12 -7.67
CA ASN A 54 15.26 22.26 -7.09
C ASN A 54 14.61 20.98 -6.55
N TYR A 55 15.21 19.84 -6.90
CA TYR A 55 14.86 18.53 -6.39
C TYR A 55 15.90 18.04 -5.39
N TYR A 56 15.47 17.34 -4.37
CA TYR A 56 16.33 16.84 -3.30
C TYR A 56 16.28 15.32 -3.22
N ASP A 57 17.48 14.73 -3.09
CA ASP A 57 17.68 13.33 -2.76
C ASP A 57 18.33 13.24 -1.38
N ILE A 58 17.56 12.77 -0.39
CA ILE A 58 18.01 12.61 0.99
C ILE A 58 18.51 11.19 1.18
N GLN A 59 19.83 11.03 1.18
CA GLN A 59 20.51 9.75 1.30
C GLN A 59 20.85 9.46 2.76
N VAL A 60 20.22 8.41 3.29
CA VAL A 60 20.24 8.09 4.72
C VAL A 60 21.20 6.94 4.99
N MET A 61 22.23 7.19 5.80
CA MET A 61 23.17 6.15 6.23
C MET A 61 22.50 5.11 7.13
N PRO A 62 22.99 3.86 7.14
CA PRO A 62 22.48 2.81 8.01
C PRO A 62 22.42 3.22 9.48
N GLY A 63 21.30 2.86 10.12
CA GLY A 63 21.11 3.22 11.53
C GLY A 63 19.64 3.18 11.96
N THR A 64 19.43 3.50 13.24
CA THR A 64 18.08 3.67 13.80
C THR A 64 17.86 5.12 14.20
N TYR A 65 16.94 5.76 13.53
CA TYR A 65 16.52 7.15 13.74
C TYR A 65 15.30 7.15 14.67
N ILE A 66 15.57 7.39 15.95
CA ILE A 66 14.54 7.29 17.00
C ILE A 66 13.81 8.63 17.12
N ASN A 67 12.48 8.60 16.98
CA ASN A 67 11.60 9.77 17.09
C ASN A 67 12.01 10.92 16.14
N ASP A 68 12.52 10.54 14.97
CA ASP A 68 12.78 11.44 13.86
C ASP A 68 11.53 11.46 12.98
N PHE A 69 10.84 12.60 12.93
CA PHE A 69 9.54 12.77 12.32
C PHE A 69 9.57 13.86 11.24
N PRO A 70 10.07 13.56 10.04
CA PRO A 70 10.13 14.54 8.97
C PRO A 70 8.73 14.93 8.46
N TYR A 71 8.58 16.21 8.15
CA TYR A 71 7.41 16.77 7.48
C TYR A 71 7.83 17.30 6.12
N VAL A 72 7.41 16.63 5.06
CA VAL A 72 7.78 16.89 3.68
C VAL A 72 6.77 17.83 3.03
N THR A 73 7.23 18.99 2.56
CA THR A 73 6.36 20.01 1.93
C THR A 73 6.76 20.34 0.49
N ARG A 74 7.80 19.70 -0.04
CA ARG A 74 8.21 19.78 -1.43
C ARG A 74 8.56 18.41 -2.00
N PRO A 75 8.49 18.22 -3.32
CA PRO A 75 8.88 16.94 -3.94
C PRO A 75 10.32 16.56 -3.62
N MET A 76 10.53 15.32 -3.18
CA MET A 76 11.86 14.77 -2.88
C MET A 76 11.89 13.24 -2.85
N THR A 77 13.11 12.71 -2.89
CA THR A 77 13.40 11.32 -2.54
C THR A 77 14.00 11.24 -1.14
N ILE A 78 13.61 10.21 -0.37
CA ILE A 78 14.28 9.81 0.89
C ILE A 78 14.62 8.34 0.75
N GLU A 79 15.90 8.00 0.71
CA GLU A 79 16.35 6.65 0.46
C GLU A 79 17.54 6.23 1.31
N VAL A 80 17.78 4.93 1.38
CA VAL A 80 19.05 4.43 1.90
C VAL A 80 20.17 4.95 1.02
N ASP A 81 21.27 5.45 1.64
CA ASP A 81 22.46 5.86 0.89
C ASP A 81 22.87 4.74 -0.09
N PRO A 82 22.92 5.00 -1.39
CA PRO A 82 23.26 4.00 -2.40
C PRO A 82 24.60 3.28 -2.16
N LEU A 83 25.54 3.91 -1.47
CA LEU A 83 26.81 3.27 -1.07
C LEU A 83 26.61 2.19 0.00
N HIS A 84 25.45 2.17 0.65
CA HIS A 84 25.05 1.24 1.70
C HIS A 84 23.81 0.42 1.31
N ALA A 85 23.61 0.22 0.01
CA ALA A 85 22.46 -0.53 -0.51
C ALA A 85 22.35 -1.91 0.14
N GLY A 86 21.14 -2.23 0.64
CA GLY A 86 20.88 -3.50 1.36
C GLY A 86 21.13 -3.44 2.86
N GLU A 87 21.75 -2.38 3.38
CA GLU A 87 21.85 -2.14 4.80
C GLU A 87 20.57 -1.50 5.35
N ARG A 88 20.34 -1.62 6.66
CA ARG A 88 19.08 -1.23 7.27
C ARG A 88 19.09 0.21 7.77
N VAL A 89 18.13 0.99 7.29
CA VAL A 89 17.74 2.28 7.85
C VAL A 89 16.37 2.13 8.51
N THR A 90 16.26 2.44 9.81
CA THR A 90 15.02 2.28 10.57
C THR A 90 14.58 3.61 11.17
N LEU A 91 13.39 4.08 10.80
CA LEU A 91 12.67 5.17 11.46
C LEU A 91 11.79 4.56 12.55
N LYS A 92 12.11 4.82 13.81
CA LYS A 92 11.44 4.19 14.95
C LYS A 92 10.76 5.22 15.83
N ALA A 93 9.44 5.16 15.95
CA ALA A 93 8.71 5.87 16.97
C ALA A 93 8.70 5.06 18.28
N THR A 94 9.03 5.71 19.40
CA THR A 94 8.98 5.16 20.76
C THR A 94 8.01 5.91 21.67
N LYS A 95 7.38 6.94 21.13
CA LYS A 95 6.34 7.77 21.74
C LYS A 95 5.26 8.05 20.71
N ASP A 96 4.13 8.59 21.15
CA ASP A 96 3.08 9.03 20.24
C ASP A 96 3.61 10.10 19.26
N LEU A 97 3.11 10.05 18.05
CA LEU A 97 3.53 10.95 16.97
C LEU A 97 3.11 12.38 17.29
N PRO A 98 4.04 13.35 17.35
CA PRO A 98 3.73 14.73 17.73
C PRO A 98 2.89 15.48 16.70
N ASN A 99 2.91 15.02 15.43
CA ASN A 99 2.09 15.55 14.35
C ASN A 99 0.71 14.89 14.26
N GLU A 100 0.40 13.91 15.15
CA GLU A 100 -0.84 13.15 15.19
C GLU A 100 -1.20 12.45 13.86
N LYS A 101 -0.20 12.12 13.06
CA LYS A 101 -0.39 11.59 11.70
C LYS A 101 0.54 10.41 11.36
N GLY A 102 1.83 10.66 11.13
CA GLY A 102 2.76 9.67 10.64
C GLY A 102 4.20 9.88 11.09
N ILE A 103 5.03 8.83 10.95
CA ILE A 103 6.49 9.00 11.13
C ILE A 103 6.99 9.95 10.05
N ILE A 104 6.67 9.69 8.77
CA ILE A 104 6.74 10.72 7.73
C ILE A 104 5.33 11.25 7.49
N LEU A 105 5.18 12.57 7.56
CA LEU A 105 4.03 13.30 7.06
C LEU A 105 4.44 13.99 5.76
N THR A 106 3.67 13.80 4.68
CA THR A 106 3.93 14.49 3.42
C THR A 106 2.70 15.23 2.90
N THR A 107 2.94 16.41 2.31
CA THR A 107 1.96 17.19 1.55
C THR A 107 2.44 17.47 0.12
N ALA A 108 3.54 16.83 -0.29
CA ALA A 108 4.13 16.93 -1.62
C ALA A 108 4.57 15.55 -2.12
N SER A 109 4.76 15.41 -3.41
CA SER A 109 5.21 14.14 -4.03
C SER A 109 6.45 13.60 -3.32
N LEU A 110 6.41 12.32 -2.99
CA LEU A 110 7.46 11.68 -2.21
C LEU A 110 7.84 10.32 -2.80
N THR A 111 9.14 10.10 -2.98
CA THR A 111 9.69 8.77 -3.22
C THR A 111 10.40 8.29 -1.95
N VAL A 112 10.09 7.06 -1.52
CA VAL A 112 10.75 6.39 -0.39
C VAL A 112 11.35 5.08 -0.87
N ASN A 113 12.63 4.84 -0.59
CA ASN A 113 13.32 3.63 -1.04
C ASN A 113 14.21 3.02 0.06
N GLY A 114 13.95 1.76 0.38
CA GLY A 114 14.80 0.95 1.27
C GLY A 114 14.61 1.19 2.77
N LEU A 115 13.61 1.94 3.21
CA LEU A 115 13.43 2.33 4.61
C LEU A 115 12.55 1.35 5.40
N THR A 116 12.80 1.27 6.70
CA THR A 116 11.96 0.53 7.64
C THR A 116 11.25 1.50 8.59
N PHE A 117 9.94 1.38 8.72
CA PHE A 117 9.09 2.20 9.59
C PHE A 117 8.50 1.34 10.69
N THR A 118 8.65 1.77 11.96
CA THR A 118 8.12 0.99 13.09
C THR A 118 7.68 1.84 14.27
N GLY A 119 6.62 1.40 14.93
CA GLY A 119 6.14 1.97 16.18
C GLY A 119 5.26 3.21 16.02
N ALA A 120 4.81 3.53 14.82
CA ALA A 120 3.89 4.65 14.59
C ALA A 120 2.57 4.41 15.33
N LYS A 121 2.22 5.35 16.22
CA LYS A 121 0.97 5.32 16.96
C LYS A 121 0.52 6.72 17.39
N ILE A 122 -0.78 6.87 17.54
CA ILE A 122 -1.46 7.98 18.20
C ILE A 122 -2.53 7.43 19.13
N SER A 123 -3.04 8.24 20.03
CA SER A 123 -4.10 7.80 20.96
C SER A 123 -5.42 7.55 20.24
N ASP A 124 -6.28 6.72 20.84
CA ASP A 124 -7.63 6.46 20.33
C ASP A 124 -8.48 7.72 20.24
N ALA A 125 -8.31 8.65 21.18
CA ALA A 125 -9.00 9.93 21.16
C ALA A 125 -8.70 10.78 19.91
N LEU A 126 -7.56 10.51 19.25
CA LEU A 126 -7.12 11.16 18.02
C LEU A 126 -7.35 10.29 16.77
N GLY A 127 -8.10 9.18 16.92
CA GLY A 127 -8.46 8.27 15.85
C GLY A 127 -7.64 6.99 15.78
N GLY A 128 -6.58 6.83 16.59
CA GLY A 128 -5.82 5.57 16.70
C GLY A 128 -5.19 5.09 15.40
N ASN A 129 -4.82 5.97 14.47
CA ASN A 129 -4.39 5.63 13.10
C ASN A 129 -3.01 6.22 12.74
N GLY A 130 -2.07 6.19 13.69
CA GLY A 130 -0.70 6.60 13.44
C GLY A 130 -0.02 5.74 12.38
N ALA A 131 0.46 6.36 11.30
CA ALA A 131 0.99 5.68 10.12
C ALA A 131 2.53 5.72 10.05
N GLY A 132 3.12 4.71 9.40
CA GLY A 132 4.52 4.80 8.97
C GLY A 132 4.72 5.98 8.02
N ILE A 133 3.88 6.07 6.98
CA ILE A 133 3.75 7.26 6.13
C ILE A 133 2.31 7.73 6.18
N ARG A 134 2.12 9.01 6.52
CA ARG A 134 0.86 9.71 6.35
C ARG A 134 0.98 10.66 5.18
N ASP A 135 0.24 10.34 4.15
CA ASP A 135 0.15 11.15 2.96
C ASP A 135 -1.07 12.07 3.06
N GLN A 136 -0.86 13.36 2.86
CA GLN A 136 -1.89 14.40 2.80
C GLN A 136 -1.64 15.34 1.61
N ILE A 137 -1.20 14.76 0.49
CA ILE A 137 -0.95 15.50 -0.74
C ILE A 137 -2.28 15.95 -1.34
N THR A 138 -2.35 17.21 -1.75
CA THR A 138 -3.53 17.79 -2.39
C THR A 138 -3.24 18.44 -3.75
N SER A 139 -1.96 18.44 -4.16
CA SER A 139 -1.55 19.02 -5.44
C SER A 139 -1.90 18.11 -6.61
N THR A 140 -2.27 18.70 -7.72
CA THR A 140 -2.57 18.00 -8.99
C THR A 140 -1.30 17.33 -9.54
N GLY A 141 -1.46 16.10 -10.04
CA GLY A 141 -0.35 15.34 -10.64
C GLY A 141 0.70 14.85 -9.65
N ALA A 142 0.36 14.84 -8.37
CA ALA A 142 1.24 14.35 -7.31
C ALA A 142 1.40 12.83 -7.32
N SER A 143 2.44 12.35 -6.66
CA SER A 143 2.70 10.91 -6.52
C SER A 143 3.33 10.55 -5.19
N LEU A 144 2.93 9.38 -4.68
CA LEU A 144 3.65 8.67 -3.62
C LEU A 144 4.23 7.39 -4.20
N MET A 145 5.56 7.27 -4.20
CA MET A 145 6.25 6.05 -4.60
C MET A 145 6.99 5.44 -3.40
N VAL A 146 6.73 4.17 -3.11
CA VAL A 146 7.40 3.43 -2.03
C VAL A 146 7.99 2.16 -2.57
N GLN A 147 9.30 2.01 -2.42
CA GLN A 147 10.04 0.87 -2.95
C GLN A 147 10.90 0.22 -1.87
N ASN A 148 11.08 -1.10 -1.95
CA ASN A 148 12.03 -1.85 -1.13
C ASN A 148 11.91 -1.59 0.39
N SER A 149 10.74 -1.15 0.85
CA SER A 149 10.54 -0.62 2.19
C SER A 149 9.75 -1.59 3.08
N THR A 150 9.86 -1.42 4.40
CA THR A 150 9.19 -2.30 5.37
C THR A 150 8.41 -1.47 6.38
N PHE A 151 7.13 -1.80 6.55
CA PHE A 151 6.24 -1.22 7.55
C PHE A 151 5.87 -2.29 8.56
N THR A 152 6.31 -2.11 9.81
CA THR A 152 6.12 -3.16 10.83
C THR A 152 5.81 -2.58 12.21
N GLY A 153 4.76 -3.10 12.86
CA GLY A 153 4.40 -2.68 14.22
C GLY A 153 3.88 -1.24 14.30
N ASN A 154 3.27 -0.73 13.26
CA ASN A 154 2.57 0.56 13.22
C ASN A 154 1.07 0.34 13.42
N GLN A 155 0.31 1.38 13.76
CA GLN A 155 -1.14 1.31 13.69
C GLN A 155 -1.60 1.19 12.24
N GLU A 156 -1.10 2.04 11.35
CA GLU A 156 -1.25 1.92 9.89
C GLU A 156 0.13 1.78 9.26
N GLY A 157 0.28 0.95 8.22
CA GLY A 157 1.52 0.98 7.45
C GLY A 157 1.64 2.30 6.69
N ILE A 158 0.71 2.52 5.77
CA ILE A 158 0.53 3.77 5.01
C ILE A 158 -0.94 4.16 5.06
N LEU A 159 -1.21 5.45 5.26
CA LEU A 159 -2.55 6.01 5.22
C LEU A 159 -2.55 7.32 4.42
N THR A 160 -3.35 7.38 3.34
CA THR A 160 -3.41 8.57 2.49
C THR A 160 -4.61 9.47 2.79
N GLY A 161 -4.54 10.71 2.38
CA GLY A 161 -5.68 11.62 2.24
C GLY A 161 -6.46 11.38 0.94
N ASP A 162 -7.37 12.29 0.64
CA ASP A 162 -8.15 12.29 -0.59
C ASP A 162 -7.47 13.18 -1.63
N ASN A 163 -7.06 12.59 -2.76
CA ASN A 163 -6.58 13.34 -3.92
C ASN A 163 -6.83 12.55 -5.21
N SER A 164 -7.91 12.83 -5.90
CA SER A 164 -8.35 12.11 -7.11
C SER A 164 -7.37 12.16 -8.29
N ASP A 165 -6.33 12.98 -8.22
CA ASP A 165 -5.29 13.10 -9.26
C ASP A 165 -3.98 12.40 -8.88
N GLU A 166 -3.91 11.82 -7.67
CA GLU A 166 -2.69 11.23 -7.16
C GLU A 166 -2.45 9.81 -7.68
N VAL A 167 -1.19 9.54 -8.02
CA VAL A 167 -0.69 8.22 -8.40
C VAL A 167 0.12 7.63 -7.27
N ILE A 168 -0.33 6.48 -6.75
CA ILE A 168 0.33 5.78 -5.63
C ILE A 168 0.91 4.47 -6.15
N THR A 169 2.20 4.25 -5.89
CA THR A 169 2.92 3.06 -6.36
C THR A 169 3.72 2.44 -5.21
N ILE A 170 3.46 1.17 -4.94
CA ILE A 170 4.15 0.37 -3.91
C ILE A 170 4.82 -0.82 -4.60
N VAL A 171 6.14 -0.92 -4.50
CA VAL A 171 6.91 -1.98 -5.18
C VAL A 171 7.84 -2.68 -4.19
N ASN A 172 7.92 -4.00 -4.27
CA ASN A 172 8.86 -4.83 -3.49
C ASN A 172 8.92 -4.44 -2.01
N SER A 173 7.76 -4.18 -1.41
CA SER A 173 7.64 -3.67 -0.04
C SER A 173 6.92 -4.64 0.88
N LYS A 174 7.14 -4.50 2.20
CA LYS A 174 6.62 -5.43 3.19
C LYS A 174 5.78 -4.72 4.23
N PHE A 175 4.58 -5.24 4.47
CA PHE A 175 3.64 -4.76 5.49
C PHE A 175 3.40 -5.91 6.48
N ILE A 176 4.03 -5.84 7.65
CA ILE A 176 4.08 -6.97 8.57
C ILE A 176 3.70 -6.52 9.97
N ASN A 177 2.70 -7.18 10.60
CA ASN A 177 2.38 -6.93 12.01
C ASN A 177 1.94 -5.48 12.28
N ASN A 178 1.19 -4.87 11.36
CA ASN A 178 0.57 -3.58 11.60
C ASN A 178 -0.83 -3.76 12.22
N GLY A 179 -1.39 -2.68 12.77
CA GLY A 179 -2.66 -2.68 13.49
C GLY A 179 -2.51 -2.83 15.00
N ASN A 180 -3.52 -2.40 15.72
CA ASN A 180 -3.64 -2.57 17.16
C ASN A 180 -5.05 -3.08 17.52
N PRO A 181 -5.20 -4.37 17.86
CA PRO A 181 -6.50 -4.96 18.13
C PRO A 181 -7.18 -4.45 19.43
N ASN A 182 -6.49 -3.63 20.21
CA ASN A 182 -7.01 -3.09 21.46
C ASN A 182 -7.70 -1.73 21.31
N ILE A 183 -7.86 -1.24 20.08
CA ILE A 183 -8.54 0.02 19.79
C ILE A 183 -9.83 -0.20 18.99
N SER A 184 -10.72 0.81 19.01
CA SER A 184 -12.08 0.70 18.45
C SER A 184 -12.15 0.86 16.93
N TYR A 185 -11.06 1.22 16.28
CA TYR A 185 -11.02 1.53 14.84
C TYR A 185 -10.28 0.46 14.06
N PHE A 186 -10.75 0.19 12.84
CA PHE A 186 -10.01 -0.65 11.92
C PHE A 186 -8.76 0.07 11.45
N GLN A 187 -7.65 -0.66 11.42
CA GLN A 187 -6.36 -0.19 10.96
C GLN A 187 -5.85 -1.16 9.90
N HIS A 188 -5.16 -0.64 8.90
CA HIS A 188 -4.81 -1.39 7.70
C HIS A 188 -3.30 -1.47 7.48
N GLY A 189 -2.86 -2.47 6.72
CA GLY A 189 -1.48 -2.51 6.21
C GLY A 189 -1.23 -1.31 5.29
N LEU A 190 -2.08 -1.18 4.29
CA LEU A 190 -2.12 -0.06 3.35
C LEU A 190 -3.55 0.43 3.19
N TYR A 191 -3.80 1.70 3.48
CA TYR A 191 -5.09 2.34 3.21
C TYR A 191 -4.91 3.54 2.29
N VAL A 192 -5.39 3.39 1.08
CA VAL A 192 -5.46 4.47 0.09
C VAL A 192 -6.90 4.98 0.03
N ASN A 193 -7.09 6.24 0.38
CA ASN A 193 -8.36 6.95 0.18
C ASN A 193 -8.59 7.28 -1.30
N PHE A 194 -9.46 8.23 -1.63
CA PHE A 194 -9.74 8.56 -3.02
C PHE A 194 -8.49 9.06 -3.72
N ALA A 195 -8.00 8.28 -4.70
CA ALA A 195 -6.83 8.56 -5.52
C ALA A 195 -7.16 8.29 -6.99
N TYR A 196 -6.31 8.76 -7.91
CA TYR A 196 -6.41 8.37 -9.32
C TYR A 196 -6.08 6.89 -9.47
N SER A 197 -4.94 6.46 -8.93
CA SER A 197 -4.57 5.05 -9.01
C SER A 197 -3.73 4.57 -7.82
N LEU A 198 -3.92 3.30 -7.49
CA LEU A 198 -3.03 2.51 -6.65
C LEU A 198 -2.47 1.36 -7.47
N THR A 199 -1.15 1.20 -7.48
CA THR A 199 -0.45 0.01 -7.98
C THR A 199 0.39 -0.60 -6.86
N VAL A 200 0.17 -1.88 -6.57
CA VAL A 200 0.97 -2.66 -5.63
C VAL A 200 1.56 -3.85 -6.36
N THR A 201 2.89 -3.95 -6.41
CA THR A 201 3.57 -5.06 -7.09
C THR A 201 4.65 -5.70 -6.22
N ASP A 202 4.88 -7.00 -6.42
CA ASP A 202 6.01 -7.76 -5.85
C ASP A 202 6.15 -7.61 -4.32
N SER A 203 5.04 -7.39 -3.61
CA SER A 203 5.02 -7.01 -2.21
C SER A 203 4.53 -8.14 -1.31
N LEU A 204 4.69 -7.96 0.00
CA LEU A 204 4.28 -8.92 1.02
C LEU A 204 3.41 -8.25 2.07
N PHE A 205 2.22 -8.78 2.29
CA PHE A 205 1.33 -8.41 3.39
C PHE A 205 1.10 -9.61 4.28
N CYS A 206 1.37 -9.49 5.57
CA CYS A 206 1.10 -10.57 6.50
C CYS A 206 1.02 -10.12 7.96
N ARG A 207 0.33 -10.92 8.75
CA ARG A 207 0.17 -10.69 10.18
C ARG A 207 -0.43 -9.31 10.49
N GLN A 208 -1.31 -8.79 9.65
CA GLN A 208 -2.12 -7.64 10.03
C GLN A 208 -2.94 -8.03 11.25
N LEU A 209 -2.98 -7.18 12.28
CA LEU A 209 -3.59 -7.53 13.57
C LEU A 209 -5.07 -7.17 13.65
N ILE A 210 -5.52 -6.26 12.78
CA ILE A 210 -6.92 -5.84 12.62
C ILE A 210 -7.08 -5.13 11.27
N GLY A 211 -8.29 -5.13 10.69
CA GLY A 211 -8.58 -4.46 9.41
C GLY A 211 -8.07 -5.26 8.22
N HIS A 212 -7.67 -4.60 7.15
CA HIS A 212 -7.33 -5.22 5.87
C HIS A 212 -5.84 -5.14 5.58
N ASP A 213 -5.32 -6.09 4.80
CA ASP A 213 -3.95 -5.96 4.29
C ASP A 213 -3.86 -4.76 3.34
N ILE A 214 -4.78 -4.67 2.36
CA ILE A 214 -4.91 -3.55 1.41
C ILE A 214 -6.36 -3.06 1.40
N LYS A 215 -6.58 -1.76 1.62
CA LYS A 215 -7.84 -1.08 1.34
C LYS A 215 -7.60 0.04 0.33
N SER A 216 -8.34 0.03 -0.78
CA SER A 216 -8.20 1.00 -1.86
C SER A 216 -9.53 1.61 -2.27
N ARG A 217 -9.62 2.94 -2.18
CA ARG A 217 -10.71 3.73 -2.74
C ARG A 217 -10.29 4.47 -4.02
N ALA A 218 -9.16 4.06 -4.63
CA ALA A 218 -8.67 4.65 -5.87
C ALA A 218 -9.58 4.30 -7.05
N GLN A 219 -9.64 5.20 -8.05
CA GLN A 219 -10.38 4.98 -9.29
C GLN A 219 -9.83 3.77 -10.08
N ILE A 220 -8.52 3.54 -9.99
CA ILE A 220 -7.84 2.40 -10.60
C ILE A 220 -7.06 1.69 -9.49
N THR A 221 -7.30 0.40 -9.28
CA THR A 221 -6.57 -0.43 -8.32
C THR A 221 -5.93 -1.62 -9.02
N MET A 222 -4.61 -1.74 -8.91
CA MET A 222 -3.83 -2.85 -9.45
C MET A 222 -3.04 -3.50 -8.33
N VAL A 223 -3.26 -4.81 -8.08
CA VAL A 223 -2.47 -5.60 -7.14
C VAL A 223 -1.92 -6.80 -7.89
N GLU A 224 -0.60 -6.86 -8.05
CA GLU A 224 0.04 -7.80 -8.93
C GLU A 224 1.24 -8.50 -8.27
N ASN A 225 1.42 -9.79 -8.54
CA ASN A 225 2.59 -10.59 -8.09
C ASN A 225 2.86 -10.47 -6.58
N THR A 226 1.83 -10.21 -5.79
CA THR A 226 1.93 -9.90 -4.35
C THR A 226 1.50 -11.11 -3.51
N GLN A 227 2.11 -11.27 -2.34
CA GLN A 227 1.78 -12.31 -1.39
C GLN A 227 0.97 -11.72 -0.23
N LEU A 228 -0.23 -12.23 0.00
CA LEU A 228 -1.15 -11.75 1.04
C LEU A 228 -1.55 -12.93 1.94
N TYR A 229 -1.28 -12.79 3.25
CA TYR A 229 -1.56 -13.80 4.26
C TYR A 229 -2.61 -13.27 5.25
N ASP A 230 -3.88 -13.39 4.87
CA ASP A 230 -5.05 -13.01 5.65
C ASP A 230 -5.33 -14.03 6.76
N GLY A 231 -4.93 -13.73 7.98
CA GLY A 231 -5.08 -14.64 9.12
C GLY A 231 -4.31 -15.95 9.01
N ALA A 232 -3.38 -16.05 8.05
CA ALA A 232 -2.55 -17.22 7.80
C ALA A 232 -1.10 -16.98 8.25
N ALA A 233 -0.42 -18.04 8.67
CA ALA A 233 1.00 -17.99 8.98
C ALA A 233 1.85 -18.54 7.85
N ASN A 234 3.03 -17.93 7.63
CA ASN A 234 4.09 -18.47 6.79
C ASN A 234 5.44 -18.26 7.47
N SER A 235 5.92 -19.29 8.16
CA SER A 235 7.18 -19.23 8.94
C SER A 235 8.41 -18.99 8.06
N ALA A 236 8.41 -19.44 6.81
CA ALA A 236 9.52 -19.21 5.88
C ALA A 236 9.69 -17.73 5.53
N LEU A 237 8.62 -16.96 5.59
CA LEU A 237 8.63 -15.51 5.37
C LEU A 237 8.70 -14.70 6.68
N GLY A 238 8.76 -15.37 7.83
CA GLY A 238 8.69 -14.71 9.14
C GLY A 238 7.28 -14.17 9.48
N CYS A 239 6.26 -14.62 8.77
CA CYS A 239 4.88 -14.22 8.96
C CYS A 239 4.19 -15.11 9.99
N GLY A 240 3.84 -14.59 11.16
CA GLY A 240 2.88 -15.23 12.06
C GLY A 240 1.45 -15.10 11.53
N ALA A 241 0.52 -15.87 12.10
CA ALA A 241 -0.90 -15.62 11.85
C ALA A 241 -1.29 -14.26 12.42
N GLY A 242 -2.00 -13.48 11.63
CA GLY A 242 -2.61 -12.20 12.03
C GLY A 242 -4.08 -12.39 12.41
N SER A 243 -4.81 -11.29 12.38
CA SER A 243 -6.26 -11.27 12.53
C SER A 243 -6.84 -10.28 11.50
N THR A 244 -6.40 -10.43 10.27
CA THR A 244 -6.81 -9.63 9.11
C THR A 244 -8.30 -9.85 8.85
N SER A 245 -8.98 -8.83 8.33
CA SER A 245 -10.39 -8.95 7.94
C SER A 245 -10.53 -9.29 6.44
N LEU A 246 -9.73 -8.65 5.59
CA LEU A 246 -9.70 -8.90 4.15
C LEU A 246 -8.25 -8.78 3.64
N ALA A 247 -7.90 -9.62 2.67
CA ALA A 247 -6.64 -9.46 1.96
C ALA A 247 -6.66 -8.20 1.08
N ILE A 248 -7.74 -8.01 0.30
CA ILE A 248 -7.92 -6.84 -0.57
C ILE A 248 -9.36 -6.33 -0.45
N ASP A 249 -9.52 -5.05 -0.17
CA ASP A 249 -10.79 -4.34 -0.11
C ASP A 249 -10.78 -3.18 -1.13
N VAL A 250 -11.70 -3.22 -2.09
CA VAL A 250 -11.95 -2.17 -3.09
C VAL A 250 -13.39 -1.67 -2.93
N PRO A 251 -13.70 -0.99 -1.81
CA PRO A 251 -15.08 -0.83 -1.35
C PRO A 251 -15.94 0.07 -2.24
N ASN A 252 -15.34 0.92 -3.06
CA ASN A 252 -16.05 1.87 -3.92
C ASN A 252 -15.99 1.53 -5.41
N GLY A 253 -15.55 0.32 -5.77
CA GLY A 253 -15.43 -0.11 -7.17
C GLY A 253 -14.31 0.62 -7.92
N GLY A 254 -14.53 0.89 -9.20
CA GLY A 254 -13.54 1.42 -10.14
C GLY A 254 -12.94 0.31 -11.01
N ALA A 255 -11.86 0.62 -11.72
CA ALA A 255 -11.15 -0.40 -12.51
C ALA A 255 -10.18 -1.17 -11.60
N ALA A 256 -10.51 -2.43 -11.28
CA ALA A 256 -9.68 -3.28 -10.44
C ALA A 256 -9.04 -4.42 -11.23
N THR A 257 -7.74 -4.59 -11.07
CA THR A 257 -6.97 -5.73 -11.60
C THR A 257 -6.23 -6.41 -10.45
N ILE A 258 -6.59 -7.66 -10.18
CA ILE A 258 -5.95 -8.51 -9.18
C ILE A 258 -5.30 -9.66 -9.92
N SER A 259 -3.96 -9.63 -10.08
CA SER A 259 -3.29 -10.57 -10.99
C SER A 259 -1.99 -11.17 -10.44
N GLY A 260 -1.80 -12.47 -10.67
CA GLY A 260 -0.56 -13.18 -10.33
C GLY A 260 -0.27 -13.30 -8.82
N ASN A 261 -1.25 -13.04 -7.96
CA ASN A 261 -1.05 -12.99 -6.51
C ASN A 261 -1.17 -14.37 -5.85
N GLN A 262 -0.50 -14.52 -4.72
CA GLN A 262 -0.72 -15.59 -3.77
C GLN A 262 -1.55 -15.06 -2.59
N ILE A 263 -2.81 -15.47 -2.49
CA ILE A 263 -3.74 -15.04 -1.44
C ILE A 263 -4.07 -16.24 -0.57
N VAL A 264 -3.67 -16.19 0.70
CA VAL A 264 -3.82 -17.30 1.64
C VAL A 264 -4.62 -16.84 2.84
N GLN A 265 -5.79 -17.44 3.04
CA GLN A 265 -6.65 -17.17 4.19
C GLN A 265 -6.50 -18.28 5.23
N GLY A 266 -6.22 -17.89 6.46
CA GLY A 266 -6.07 -18.79 7.59
C GLY A 266 -7.26 -18.76 8.55
N SER A 267 -7.23 -19.63 9.57
CA SER A 267 -8.30 -19.79 10.55
C SER A 267 -8.47 -18.60 11.52
N THR A 268 -7.53 -17.66 11.55
CA THR A 268 -7.60 -16.47 12.42
C THR A 268 -8.07 -15.21 11.71
N THR A 269 -8.44 -15.32 10.45
CA THR A 269 -9.10 -14.21 9.73
C THR A 269 -10.41 -13.82 10.42
N GLN A 270 -10.76 -12.55 10.33
CA GLN A 270 -12.02 -12.02 10.87
C GLN A 270 -13.19 -12.13 9.87
N ASN A 271 -12.93 -12.50 8.62
CA ASN A 271 -13.91 -12.56 7.56
C ASN A 271 -13.76 -13.84 6.72
N TYR A 272 -14.81 -14.28 6.09
CA TYR A 272 -14.77 -15.41 5.15
C TYR A 272 -14.45 -15.00 3.71
N LYS A 273 -14.45 -13.69 3.41
CA LYS A 273 -14.11 -13.11 2.10
C LYS A 273 -12.61 -12.84 2.03
N MET A 274 -11.99 -13.04 0.86
CA MET A 274 -10.59 -12.70 0.62
C MET A 274 -10.44 -11.37 -0.11
N VAL A 275 -11.19 -11.20 -1.20
CA VAL A 275 -11.26 -9.95 -1.96
C VAL A 275 -12.68 -9.44 -1.92
N ASP A 276 -12.85 -8.17 -1.56
CA ASP A 276 -14.14 -7.47 -1.55
C ASP A 276 -14.13 -6.33 -2.55
N TYR A 277 -15.22 -6.18 -3.32
CA TYR A 277 -15.34 -5.15 -4.33
C TYR A 277 -16.75 -4.54 -4.29
N GLY A 278 -16.83 -3.22 -4.12
CA GLY A 278 -18.09 -2.47 -4.19
C GLY A 278 -18.94 -2.47 -2.91
N GLU A 279 -18.51 -3.07 -1.79
CA GLU A 279 -19.37 -3.24 -0.60
C GLU A 279 -19.87 -1.91 0.00
N GLU A 280 -19.16 -0.81 -0.17
CA GLU A 280 -19.60 0.53 0.26
C GLU A 280 -20.31 1.32 -0.86
N GLY A 281 -20.62 0.67 -1.99
CA GLY A 281 -21.29 1.22 -3.16
C GLY A 281 -20.33 1.78 -4.22
N LEU A 282 -20.70 1.58 -5.49
CA LEU A 282 -19.89 1.99 -6.63
C LEU A 282 -19.89 3.51 -6.79
N MET A 283 -18.71 4.14 -6.77
CA MET A 283 -18.55 5.58 -6.90
C MET A 283 -18.04 6.02 -8.28
N TYR A 284 -17.51 5.08 -9.06
CA TYR A 284 -16.89 5.37 -10.35
C TYR A 284 -17.78 4.90 -11.49
N SER A 285 -17.73 5.60 -12.64
CA SER A 285 -18.48 5.21 -13.86
C SER A 285 -17.82 4.07 -14.63
N ASN A 286 -16.51 3.85 -14.44
CA ASN A 286 -15.74 2.80 -15.08
C ASN A 286 -15.46 1.68 -14.07
N ASN A 287 -16.44 0.78 -13.90
CA ASN A 287 -16.30 -0.38 -13.04
C ASN A 287 -15.95 -1.60 -13.87
N ASN A 288 -14.71 -2.07 -13.75
CA ASN A 288 -14.20 -3.28 -14.40
C ASN A 288 -13.44 -4.10 -13.38
N PHE A 289 -13.71 -5.38 -13.32
CA PHE A 289 -13.05 -6.23 -12.34
C PHE A 289 -12.42 -7.46 -12.99
N LEU A 290 -11.09 -7.45 -13.10
CA LEU A 290 -10.28 -8.56 -13.62
C LEU A 290 -9.56 -9.27 -12.46
N VAL A 291 -9.73 -10.59 -12.38
CA VAL A 291 -9.05 -11.48 -11.44
C VAL A 291 -8.35 -12.56 -12.24
N SER A 292 -7.02 -12.52 -12.35
CA SER A 292 -6.29 -13.37 -13.28
C SER A 292 -4.99 -13.95 -12.72
N GLY A 293 -4.75 -15.25 -12.99
CA GLY A 293 -3.48 -15.89 -12.63
C GLY A 293 -3.20 -16.01 -11.14
N ASN A 294 -4.19 -15.80 -10.27
CA ASN A 294 -3.99 -15.83 -8.82
C ASN A 294 -4.10 -17.26 -8.26
N SER A 295 -3.44 -17.48 -7.14
CA SER A 295 -3.64 -18.65 -6.29
C SER A 295 -4.40 -18.25 -5.03
N PHE A 296 -5.65 -18.71 -4.90
CA PHE A 296 -6.47 -18.54 -3.71
C PHE A 296 -6.45 -19.83 -2.88
N THR A 297 -6.02 -19.72 -1.63
CA THR A 297 -5.96 -20.86 -0.71
C THR A 297 -6.63 -20.51 0.62
N SER A 298 -7.58 -21.33 1.08
CA SER A 298 -8.11 -21.23 2.44
C SER A 298 -7.70 -22.45 3.26
N THR A 299 -7.15 -22.19 4.46
CA THR A 299 -6.66 -23.22 5.39
C THR A 299 -7.44 -23.20 6.71
N GLY A 300 -8.75 -23.43 6.65
CA GLY A 300 -9.56 -23.59 7.84
C GLY A 300 -10.60 -22.50 8.12
N THR A 301 -10.85 -21.61 7.15
CA THR A 301 -11.96 -20.65 7.21
C THR A 301 -13.22 -21.31 6.66
N PRO A 302 -14.28 -21.48 7.45
CA PRO A 302 -15.56 -21.97 6.94
C PRO A 302 -16.15 -21.02 5.89
N ASN A 303 -16.73 -21.58 4.83
CA ASN A 303 -17.38 -20.80 3.76
C ASN A 303 -16.47 -19.78 3.05
N ALA A 304 -15.17 -20.05 2.98
CA ALA A 304 -14.22 -19.16 2.33
C ALA A 304 -14.67 -18.77 0.92
N THR A 305 -14.72 -17.47 0.66
CA THR A 305 -15.12 -16.86 -0.61
C THR A 305 -13.94 -16.11 -1.20
N ALA A 306 -13.55 -16.46 -2.43
CA ALA A 306 -12.40 -15.81 -3.06
C ALA A 306 -12.71 -14.36 -3.41
N VAL A 307 -13.85 -14.09 -4.05
CA VAL A 307 -14.28 -12.75 -4.46
C VAL A 307 -15.71 -12.50 -4.02
N TYR A 308 -15.95 -11.39 -3.36
CA TYR A 308 -17.27 -10.88 -3.01
C TYR A 308 -17.52 -9.56 -3.74
N ASP A 309 -18.64 -9.48 -4.46
CA ASP A 309 -19.07 -8.30 -5.23
C ASP A 309 -20.60 -8.17 -5.14
N PRO A 310 -21.14 -7.45 -4.17
CA PRO A 310 -22.57 -7.33 -3.95
C PRO A 310 -23.29 -6.56 -5.07
N ASP A 311 -22.58 -5.72 -5.80
CA ASP A 311 -23.14 -4.92 -6.90
C ASP A 311 -23.17 -5.67 -8.23
N CYS A 312 -22.54 -6.86 -8.26
CA CYS A 312 -22.54 -7.75 -9.40
C CYS A 312 -21.96 -7.14 -10.69
N VAL A 313 -20.88 -6.40 -10.56
CA VAL A 313 -20.03 -6.03 -11.68
C VAL A 313 -19.45 -7.32 -12.29
N PRO A 314 -19.46 -7.53 -13.62
CA PRO A 314 -18.92 -8.75 -14.18
C PRO A 314 -17.47 -9.00 -13.76
N VAL A 315 -17.25 -10.04 -12.94
CA VAL A 315 -15.91 -10.45 -12.49
C VAL A 315 -15.29 -11.35 -13.56
N LEU A 316 -14.31 -10.83 -14.28
CA LEU A 316 -13.60 -11.58 -15.31
C LEU A 316 -12.55 -12.49 -14.67
N LEU A 317 -12.78 -13.80 -14.70
CA LEU A 317 -11.89 -14.80 -14.12
C LEU A 317 -11.01 -15.43 -15.21
N GLN A 318 -9.68 -15.42 -15.03
CA GLN A 318 -8.74 -16.00 -15.99
C GLN A 318 -7.60 -16.73 -15.26
N ASN A 319 -7.40 -18.01 -15.56
CA ASN A 319 -6.24 -18.80 -15.12
C ASN A 319 -5.98 -18.78 -13.60
N ASN A 320 -7.01 -18.64 -12.77
CA ASN A 320 -6.85 -18.69 -11.33
C ASN A 320 -6.86 -20.15 -10.82
N SER A 321 -6.22 -20.39 -9.68
CA SER A 321 -6.28 -21.64 -8.96
C SER A 321 -6.94 -21.47 -7.60
N PHE A 322 -7.74 -22.45 -7.16
CA PHE A 322 -8.53 -22.39 -5.93
C PHE A 322 -8.32 -23.66 -5.09
N SER A 323 -8.01 -23.49 -3.83
CA SER A 323 -7.84 -24.60 -2.86
C SER A 323 -8.51 -24.26 -1.54
N GLY A 324 -9.43 -25.13 -1.07
CA GLY A 324 -10.19 -24.88 0.16
C GLY A 324 -11.21 -23.73 0.06
N ILE A 325 -11.52 -23.28 -1.14
CA ILE A 325 -12.49 -22.21 -1.42
C ILE A 325 -13.88 -22.81 -1.60
N THR A 326 -14.86 -22.31 -0.85
CA THR A 326 -16.27 -22.76 -0.93
C THR A 326 -17.01 -22.04 -2.06
N THR A 327 -16.75 -20.75 -2.24
CA THR A 327 -17.40 -19.92 -3.26
C THR A 327 -16.34 -19.09 -4.00
N ILE A 328 -16.26 -19.22 -5.33
CA ILE A 328 -15.29 -18.47 -6.13
C ILE A 328 -15.71 -17.01 -6.24
N VAL A 329 -16.94 -16.75 -6.67
CA VAL A 329 -17.53 -15.39 -6.71
C VAL A 329 -18.88 -15.42 -6.01
N ASN A 330 -19.16 -14.44 -5.19
CA ASN A 330 -20.44 -14.26 -4.52
C ASN A 330 -21.00 -12.84 -4.78
N PRO A 331 -22.16 -12.69 -5.45
CA PRO A 331 -23.00 -13.74 -6.04
C PRO A 331 -22.35 -14.49 -7.21
N THR A 332 -22.64 -15.78 -7.33
CA THR A 332 -22.05 -16.64 -8.38
C THR A 332 -22.46 -16.22 -9.80
N ALA A 333 -23.60 -15.53 -9.95
CA ALA A 333 -24.07 -15.01 -11.24
C ALA A 333 -23.16 -13.91 -11.82
N CYS A 334 -22.30 -13.31 -11.01
CA CYS A 334 -21.39 -12.24 -11.43
C CYS A 334 -20.08 -12.77 -12.04
N ALA A 335 -19.79 -14.06 -11.87
CA ALA A 335 -18.60 -14.69 -12.44
C ALA A 335 -18.71 -14.79 -13.98
N VAL A 336 -17.65 -14.37 -14.66
CA VAL A 336 -17.48 -14.52 -16.12
C VAL A 336 -16.16 -15.24 -16.37
N ASP A 337 -16.24 -16.51 -16.71
CA ASP A 337 -15.08 -17.32 -17.09
C ASP A 337 -14.69 -17.03 -18.55
N GLN A 338 -13.41 -16.86 -18.82
CA GLN A 338 -12.87 -16.71 -20.17
C GLN A 338 -11.78 -17.76 -20.45
#